data_8a2436a41963949b5a055e68c5127356
#
_entry.id   8a2436a41963949b5a055e68c5127356
#
_cell.length_a   1.000
_cell.length_b   1.000
_cell.length_c   1.000
_cell.angle_alpha   90.00
_cell.angle_beta   90.00
_cell.angle_gamma   90.00
#
_symmetry.space_group_name_H-M   'P 1'
#
loop_
_entity.id
_entity.type
_entity.pdbx_description
1 polymer ?
#
loop_
_entity_poly.entity_id
_entity_poly.type
_entity_poly.pdbx_seq_one_letter_code
_entity_poly.pdbx_strand_id
1 'polypeptide(L)'
;MAYQKLSPVTLIAAVQDKVEALTELRCYDHVPLNEASPLYFAEITRIQPANSKTMYRDVYSVAIHCIAEESPSSVGVYNLIENLQSALSEDITLPEPFELVMQTDNGVQTIKTDESGEKHAIVSYDFTVCYGFICKL
;
A
#
# COMPACT_ATOMS: atom_id res chain seq x y z
N MET A 1 -19.40 22.45 -10.71
CA MET A 1 -18.35 22.34 -9.67
C MET A 1 -17.48 21.13 -9.97
N ALA A 2 -16.18 21.34 -9.99
CA ALA A 2 -15.22 20.26 -10.22
C ALA A 2 -14.71 19.70 -8.89
N TYR A 3 -14.67 18.39 -8.80
CA TYR A 3 -14.08 17.70 -7.65
C TYR A 3 -12.60 17.46 -7.92
N GLN A 4 -11.79 17.53 -6.88
CA GLN A 4 -10.38 17.20 -6.97
C GLN A 4 -10.17 15.74 -6.59
N LYS A 5 -9.38 15.04 -7.37
CA LYS A 5 -8.96 13.69 -7.05
C LYS A 5 -7.93 13.71 -5.91
N LEU A 6 -7.85 12.63 -5.19
CA LEU A 6 -6.82 12.47 -4.17
C LEU A 6 -5.44 12.39 -4.83
N SER A 7 -4.50 13.19 -4.34
CA SER A 7 -3.13 13.14 -4.83
C SER A 7 -2.50 11.76 -4.55
N PRO A 8 -1.80 11.16 -5.52
CA PRO A 8 -1.04 9.93 -5.26
C PRO A 8 -0.05 10.07 -4.11
N VAL A 9 0.52 11.25 -3.93
CA VAL A 9 1.45 11.53 -2.81
C VAL A 9 0.72 11.35 -1.47
N THR A 10 -0.50 11.86 -1.37
CA THR A 10 -1.31 11.76 -0.15
C THR A 10 -1.72 10.31 0.12
N LEU A 11 -2.07 9.57 -0.92
CA LEU A 11 -2.42 8.15 -0.75
C LEU A 11 -1.23 7.35 -0.22
N ILE A 12 -0.07 7.50 -0.84
CA ILE A 12 1.13 6.76 -0.42
C ILE A 12 1.52 7.15 1.01
N ALA A 13 1.43 8.42 1.36
CA ALA A 13 1.72 8.86 2.73
C ALA A 13 0.80 8.16 3.75
N ALA A 14 -0.48 8.02 3.42
CA ALA A 14 -1.44 7.33 4.30
C ALA A 14 -1.09 5.85 4.45
N VAL A 15 -0.65 5.20 3.38
CA VAL A 15 -0.20 3.80 3.42
C VAL A 15 1.05 3.67 4.29
N GLN A 16 2.04 4.54 4.06
CA GLN A 16 3.28 4.54 4.85
C GLN A 16 2.99 4.73 6.33
N ASP A 17 2.14 5.69 6.67
CA ASP A 17 1.80 5.98 8.06
C ASP A 17 1.17 4.78 8.75
N LYS A 18 0.24 4.10 8.09
CA LYS A 18 -0.43 2.92 8.66
C LYS A 18 0.55 1.77 8.85
N VAL A 19 1.38 1.50 7.86
CA VAL A 19 2.35 0.41 7.93
C VAL A 19 3.38 0.69 9.02
N GLU A 20 3.94 1.89 9.07
CA GLU A 20 4.95 2.23 10.08
C GLU A 20 4.39 2.20 11.49
N ALA A 21 3.16 2.69 11.68
CA ALA A 21 2.53 2.74 13.00
C ALA A 21 2.29 1.36 13.60
N LEU A 22 1.95 0.38 12.77
CA LEU A 22 1.53 -0.94 13.23
C LEU A 22 2.59 -2.02 13.08
N THR A 23 3.62 -1.81 12.25
CA THR A 23 4.72 -2.78 12.11
C THR A 23 5.98 -2.33 12.84
N GLU A 24 6.07 -1.04 13.18
CA GLU A 24 7.25 -0.41 13.79
C GLU A 24 8.49 -0.41 12.89
N LEU A 25 8.32 -0.75 11.60
CA LEU A 25 9.37 -0.68 10.60
C LEU A 25 9.13 0.47 9.64
N ARG A 26 10.20 0.97 9.04
CA ARG A 26 10.08 2.04 8.04
C ARG A 26 9.43 1.51 6.78
N CYS A 27 8.55 2.33 6.22
CA CYS A 27 7.94 2.08 4.92
C CYS A 27 8.32 3.25 4.01
N TYR A 28 9.19 2.99 3.05
CA TYR A 28 9.67 3.98 2.11
C TYR A 28 8.74 4.06 0.90
N ASP A 29 8.85 5.12 0.10
CA ASP A 29 8.16 5.24 -1.19
C ASP A 29 9.10 4.97 -2.36
N HIS A 30 10.30 4.50 -2.08
CA HIS A 30 11.36 4.21 -3.04
C HIS A 30 12.27 3.13 -2.46
N VAL A 31 13.12 2.56 -3.30
CA VAL A 31 14.16 1.63 -2.81
C VAL A 31 15.23 2.46 -2.12
N PRO A 32 15.38 2.35 -0.80
CA PRO A 32 16.38 3.14 -0.10
C PRO A 32 17.79 2.63 -0.38
N LEU A 33 18.72 3.57 -0.54
CA LEU A 33 20.13 3.24 -0.67
C LEU A 33 20.76 3.23 0.72
N ASN A 34 21.57 2.21 1.01
CA ASN A 34 22.34 2.10 2.25
C ASN A 34 21.49 1.97 3.53
N GLU A 35 20.23 1.60 3.40
CA GLU A 35 19.39 1.33 4.56
C GLU A 35 19.42 -0.16 4.89
N ALA A 36 19.47 -0.46 6.18
CA ALA A 36 19.50 -1.83 6.64
C ALA A 36 18.10 -2.46 6.57
N SER A 37 18.00 -3.67 6.04
CA SER A 37 16.79 -4.47 6.18
C SER A 37 16.64 -4.96 7.63
N PRO A 38 15.42 -5.28 8.12
CA PRO A 38 14.20 -5.39 7.36
C PRO A 38 13.53 -4.03 7.14
N LEU A 39 12.84 -3.91 6.02
CA LEU A 39 12.11 -2.69 5.70
C LEU A 39 10.98 -2.99 4.72
N TYR A 40 10.09 -2.02 4.55
CA TYR A 40 9.06 -2.04 3.53
C TYR A 40 9.27 -0.86 2.58
N PHE A 41 8.81 -1.00 1.34
CA PHE A 41 8.55 0.16 0.51
C PHE A 41 7.28 -0.04 -0.30
N ALA A 42 6.53 1.05 -0.51
CA ALA A 42 5.25 1.04 -1.19
C ALA A 42 5.33 1.87 -2.45
N GLU A 43 4.73 1.37 -3.53
CA GLU A 43 4.64 2.11 -4.78
C GLU A 43 3.25 1.95 -5.40
N ILE A 44 2.76 3.03 -6.01
CA ILE A 44 1.52 2.96 -6.78
C ILE A 44 1.87 2.41 -8.15
N THR A 45 1.24 1.30 -8.54
CA THR A 45 1.48 0.65 -9.83
C THR A 45 0.41 1.01 -10.86
N ARG A 46 -0.76 1.48 -10.40
CA ARG A 46 -1.87 1.78 -11.29
C ARG A 46 -2.89 2.65 -10.59
N ILE A 47 -3.46 3.60 -11.32
CA ILE A 47 -4.59 4.40 -10.86
C ILE A 47 -5.66 4.31 -11.94
N GLN A 48 -6.86 3.87 -11.58
CA GLN A 48 -7.91 3.62 -12.56
C GLN A 48 -9.25 4.17 -12.09
N PRO A 49 -9.96 4.93 -12.93
CA PRO A 49 -11.31 5.34 -12.61
C PRO A 49 -12.24 4.16 -12.41
N ALA A 50 -13.11 4.24 -11.42
CA ALA A 50 -14.08 3.20 -11.11
C ALA A 50 -15.36 3.82 -10.57
N ASN A 51 -15.91 4.79 -11.30
CA ASN A 51 -17.11 5.52 -10.89
C ASN A 51 -18.32 4.58 -10.76
N SER A 52 -19.13 4.82 -9.74
CA SER A 52 -20.44 4.20 -9.59
C SER A 52 -21.52 5.17 -10.06
N LYS A 53 -22.78 4.80 -9.89
CA LYS A 53 -23.89 5.70 -10.22
C LYS A 53 -23.93 6.95 -9.36
N THR A 54 -23.41 6.87 -8.14
CA THR A 54 -23.53 7.93 -7.15
C THR A 54 -22.20 8.50 -6.70
N MET A 55 -21.08 7.88 -7.06
CA MET A 55 -19.76 8.30 -6.58
C MET A 55 -18.75 8.42 -7.70
N TYR A 56 -17.92 9.48 -7.62
CA TYR A 56 -16.68 9.57 -8.38
C TYR A 56 -15.62 8.84 -7.59
N ARG A 57 -15.04 7.79 -8.16
CA ARG A 57 -14.07 6.94 -7.47
C ARG A 57 -12.87 6.64 -8.37
N ASP A 58 -11.70 6.54 -7.74
CA ASP A 58 -10.51 5.96 -8.35
C ASP A 58 -10.05 4.77 -7.52
N VAL A 59 -9.48 3.76 -8.19
CA VAL A 59 -8.81 2.65 -7.53
C VAL A 59 -7.31 2.85 -7.67
N TYR A 60 -6.62 2.87 -6.53
CA TYR A 60 -5.17 2.96 -6.49
C TYR A 60 -4.62 1.58 -6.17
N SER A 61 -3.90 0.99 -7.12
CA SER A 61 -3.23 -0.29 -6.91
C SER A 61 -1.84 -0.02 -6.38
N VAL A 62 -1.51 -0.62 -5.25
CA VAL A 62 -0.26 -0.38 -4.54
C VAL A 62 0.46 -1.71 -4.36
N ALA A 63 1.73 -1.75 -4.74
CA ALA A 63 2.60 -2.88 -4.45
C ALA A 63 3.43 -2.52 -3.22
N ILE A 64 3.38 -3.36 -2.19
CA ILE A 64 4.17 -3.17 -0.99
C ILE A 64 5.23 -4.26 -0.94
N HIS A 65 6.48 -3.82 -0.98
CA HIS A 65 7.63 -4.70 -0.98
C HIS A 65 8.09 -4.93 0.45
N CYS A 66 8.27 -6.20 0.80
CA CYS A 66 8.78 -6.62 2.10
C CYS A 66 10.18 -7.15 1.89
N ILE A 67 11.18 -6.48 2.44
CA ILE A 67 12.58 -6.86 2.29
C ILE A 67 13.12 -7.33 3.63
N ALA A 68 13.37 -8.63 3.74
CA ALA A 68 13.90 -9.25 4.95
C ALA A 68 15.42 -9.27 4.92
N GLU A 69 16.03 -9.41 6.10
CA GLU A 69 17.47 -9.57 6.20
C GLU A 69 17.93 -10.84 5.47
N GLU A 70 19.17 -10.81 4.99
CA GLU A 70 19.80 -11.97 4.40
C GLU A 70 19.78 -13.14 5.39
N SER A 71 19.25 -14.28 4.94
CA SER A 71 19.11 -15.46 5.77
C SER A 71 18.83 -16.67 4.89
N PRO A 72 19.32 -17.86 5.25
CA PRO A 72 18.94 -19.09 4.55
C PRO A 72 17.48 -19.47 4.80
N SER A 73 16.86 -18.94 5.87
CA SER A 73 15.46 -19.21 6.22
C SER A 73 14.55 -18.14 5.63
N SER A 74 13.34 -18.53 5.24
CA SER A 74 12.30 -17.60 4.78
C SER A 74 11.41 -17.12 5.91
N VAL A 75 11.67 -17.48 7.16
CA VAL A 75 10.84 -17.07 8.30
C VAL A 75 10.76 -15.54 8.41
N GLY A 76 11.88 -14.85 8.18
CA GLY A 76 11.91 -13.38 8.24
C GLY A 76 10.94 -12.72 7.27
N VAL A 77 10.95 -13.13 6.00
CA VAL A 77 10.05 -12.53 5.01
C VAL A 77 8.60 -12.94 5.27
N TYR A 78 8.35 -14.14 5.75
CA TYR A 78 6.99 -14.57 6.11
C TYR A 78 6.44 -13.73 7.27
N ASN A 79 7.28 -13.41 8.26
CA ASN A 79 6.88 -12.55 9.37
C ASN A 79 6.57 -11.13 8.89
N LEU A 80 7.35 -10.60 7.93
CA LEU A 80 7.09 -9.29 7.35
C LEU A 80 5.75 -9.27 6.63
N ILE A 81 5.45 -10.32 5.86
CA ILE A 81 4.17 -10.44 5.15
C ILE A 81 3.02 -10.46 6.16
N GLU A 82 3.13 -11.30 7.18
CA GLU A 82 2.10 -11.44 8.20
C GLU A 82 1.86 -10.14 8.94
N ASN A 83 2.92 -9.45 9.35
CA ASN A 83 2.82 -8.17 10.05
C ASN A 83 2.21 -7.10 9.16
N LEU A 84 2.56 -7.08 7.86
CA LEU A 84 1.98 -6.14 6.90
C LEU A 84 0.48 -6.38 6.74
N GLN A 85 0.08 -7.63 6.54
CA GLN A 85 -1.33 -7.98 6.38
C GLN A 85 -2.13 -7.68 7.63
N SER A 86 -1.54 -7.88 8.80
CA SER A 86 -2.16 -7.50 10.07
C SER A 86 -2.33 -5.98 10.17
N ALA A 87 -1.32 -5.22 9.78
CA ALA A 87 -1.38 -3.75 9.79
C ALA A 87 -2.46 -3.22 8.86
N LEU A 88 -2.54 -3.77 7.65
CA LEU A 88 -3.51 -3.34 6.65
C LEU A 88 -4.86 -4.07 6.74
N SER A 89 -5.09 -4.82 7.81
CA SER A 89 -6.43 -5.25 8.19
C SER A 89 -7.24 -4.05 8.72
N GLU A 90 -6.54 -2.99 9.13
CA GLU A 90 -7.15 -1.70 9.46
C GLU A 90 -7.07 -0.79 8.25
N ASP A 91 -8.08 0.03 8.07
CA ASP A 91 -8.13 0.98 6.96
C ASP A 91 -7.10 2.09 7.11
N ILE A 92 -6.52 2.51 5.99
CA ILE A 92 -5.68 3.72 5.98
C ILE A 92 -6.55 4.95 6.27
N THR A 93 -5.93 6.00 6.78
CA THR A 93 -6.63 7.24 7.11
C THR A 93 -6.39 8.27 6.01
N LEU A 94 -7.48 8.73 5.39
CA LEU A 94 -7.42 9.74 4.35
C LEU A 94 -7.92 11.08 4.88
N PRO A 95 -7.39 12.21 4.36
CA PRO A 95 -7.90 13.53 4.76
C PRO A 95 -9.27 13.79 4.16
N GLU A 96 -10.08 14.63 4.85
CA GLU A 96 -11.34 15.07 4.29
C GLU A 96 -11.10 15.90 3.03
N PRO A 97 -11.98 15.86 2.03
CA PRO A 97 -13.28 15.17 1.99
C PRO A 97 -13.22 13.75 1.40
N PHE A 98 -12.05 13.16 1.29
CA PHE A 98 -11.89 11.85 0.67
C PHE A 98 -12.36 10.74 1.59
N GLU A 99 -13.01 9.73 1.00
CA GLU A 99 -13.49 8.56 1.74
C GLU A 99 -12.92 7.29 1.14
N LEU A 100 -12.40 6.43 1.99
CA LEU A 100 -11.98 5.11 1.58
C LEU A 100 -13.22 4.22 1.49
N VAL A 101 -13.54 3.80 0.27
CA VAL A 101 -14.72 2.96 0.03
C VAL A 101 -14.40 1.50 0.31
N MET A 102 -13.21 1.06 -0.11
CA MET A 102 -12.79 -0.33 0.03
C MET A 102 -11.26 -0.41 0.03
N GLN A 103 -10.76 -1.28 0.89
CA GLN A 103 -9.35 -1.62 0.97
C GLN A 103 -9.24 -3.13 0.82
N THR A 104 -8.62 -3.58 -0.27
CA THR A 104 -8.62 -5.00 -0.65
C THR A 104 -7.20 -5.53 -0.68
N ASP A 105 -6.99 -6.63 0.04
CA ASP A 105 -5.74 -7.41 -0.02
C ASP A 105 -5.83 -8.31 -1.26
N ASN A 106 -4.97 -8.06 -2.25
CA ASN A 106 -4.92 -8.86 -3.46
C ASN A 106 -3.92 -10.01 -3.35
N GLY A 107 -3.31 -10.17 -2.20
CA GLY A 107 -2.43 -11.29 -1.90
C GLY A 107 -0.97 -11.04 -2.21
N VAL A 108 -0.18 -12.06 -1.89
CA VAL A 108 1.25 -12.06 -2.14
C VAL A 108 1.48 -12.42 -3.60
N GLN A 109 2.12 -11.51 -4.34
CA GLN A 109 2.33 -11.67 -5.78
C GLN A 109 3.58 -12.48 -6.09
N THR A 110 4.63 -12.29 -5.28
CA THR A 110 5.88 -13.00 -5.48
C THR A 110 6.68 -13.03 -4.19
N ILE A 111 7.51 -14.06 -4.05
CA ILE A 111 8.51 -14.18 -2.99
C ILE A 111 9.77 -14.69 -3.69
N LYS A 112 10.87 -13.97 -3.54
CA LYS A 112 12.14 -14.33 -4.19
C LYS A 112 13.33 -13.98 -3.31
N THR A 113 14.50 -14.48 -3.67
CA THR A 113 15.76 -14.09 -3.04
C THR A 113 16.50 -13.18 -4.00
N ASP A 114 16.93 -12.02 -3.52
CA ASP A 114 17.70 -11.06 -4.27
C ASP A 114 19.15 -11.53 -4.47
N GLU A 115 19.88 -10.84 -5.36
CA GLU A 115 21.29 -11.10 -5.56
C GLU A 115 22.11 -10.89 -4.30
N SER A 116 21.66 -9.98 -3.42
CA SER A 116 22.29 -9.72 -2.13
C SER A 116 22.03 -10.82 -1.09
N GLY A 117 21.15 -11.79 -1.40
CA GLY A 117 20.74 -12.82 -0.45
C GLY A 117 19.55 -12.43 0.41
N GLU A 118 19.06 -11.20 0.27
CA GLU A 118 17.87 -10.77 0.98
C GLU A 118 16.62 -11.40 0.38
N LYS A 119 15.69 -11.80 1.24
CA LYS A 119 14.37 -12.29 0.79
C LYS A 119 13.45 -11.11 0.53
N HIS A 120 12.74 -11.16 -0.58
CA HIS A 120 11.93 -10.07 -1.07
C HIS A 120 10.54 -10.61 -1.44
N ALA A 121 9.50 -10.05 -0.85
CA ALA A 121 8.12 -10.37 -1.18
C ALA A 121 7.38 -9.12 -1.63
N ILE A 122 6.40 -9.29 -2.50
CA ILE A 122 5.54 -8.20 -2.97
C ILE A 122 4.10 -8.58 -2.65
N VAL A 123 3.42 -7.72 -1.89
CA VAL A 123 2.01 -7.87 -1.55
C VAL A 123 1.25 -6.73 -2.21
N SER A 124 0.16 -7.04 -2.89
CA SER A 124 -0.61 -6.05 -3.63
C SER A 124 -1.91 -5.72 -2.91
N TYR A 125 -2.23 -4.42 -2.89
CA TYR A 125 -3.47 -3.89 -2.31
C TYR A 125 -4.13 -2.95 -3.29
N ASP A 126 -5.47 -2.92 -3.26
CA ASP A 126 -6.26 -1.92 -3.98
C ASP A 126 -6.99 -1.04 -2.97
N PHE A 127 -6.90 0.26 -3.18
CA PHE A 127 -7.60 1.25 -2.37
C PHE A 127 -8.59 2.00 -3.27
N THR A 128 -9.87 1.82 -3.01
CA THR A 128 -10.93 2.53 -3.74
C THR A 128 -11.29 3.77 -2.96
N VAL A 129 -11.10 4.94 -3.58
CA VAL A 129 -11.27 6.24 -2.94
C VAL A 129 -12.38 7.02 -3.64
N CYS A 130 -13.36 7.47 -2.85
CA CYS A 130 -14.40 8.39 -3.33
C CYS A 130 -13.91 9.82 -3.15
N TYR A 131 -13.97 10.62 -4.21
CA TYR A 131 -13.58 12.03 -4.15
C TYR A 131 -14.72 12.98 -4.44
N GLY A 132 -15.91 12.48 -4.63
CA GLY A 132 -17.08 13.31 -4.83
C GLY A 132 -18.33 12.48 -5.15
N PHE A 133 -19.47 13.12 -5.09
CA PHE A 133 -20.74 12.44 -5.34
C PHE A 133 -21.39 12.97 -6.61
N ILE A 134 -22.01 12.08 -7.36
CA ILE A 134 -22.73 12.41 -8.59
C ILE A 134 -24.17 12.67 -8.21
N CYS A 135 -24.61 13.91 -8.39
CA CYS A 135 -25.99 14.31 -8.15
C CYS A 135 -26.72 14.34 -9.49
N LYS A 136 -27.66 13.43 -9.66
CA LYS A 136 -28.52 13.39 -10.86
C LYS A 136 -29.92 13.82 -10.47
N LEU A 137 -30.37 14.89 -11.10
CA LEU A 137 -31.71 15.41 -10.91
C LEU A 137 -32.66 14.91 -11.98
#